data_27367fe6a8f5b86560c95aea8f02f117
#
_entry.id   27367fe6a8f5b86560c95aea8f02f117
#
_cell.length_a   1.000
_cell.length_b   1.000
_cell.length_c   1.000
_cell.angle_alpha   90.00
_cell.angle_beta   90.00
_cell.angle_gamma   90.00
#
_symmetry.space_group_name_H-M   'P 1'
#
loop_
_entity.id
_entity.type
_entity.pdbx_description
1 polymer ?
#
loop_
_entity_poly.entity_id
_entity_poly.type
_entity_poly.pdbx_seq_one_letter_code
_entity_poly.pdbx_strand_id
1 'polypeptide(L)'
;MKRNESLISGPIGSALLAFVVPLMLSSLVQQLYVTADAVIVGRIAGKTALAAIDSVHTLFRFPINFMNGLAAGATILISRHFGAENRDGLRSCMLSAGALAVVLGILCAVGGVLLTPVLLQFMQVPEDIYAQTLEYTRIYFGGIWAMILYNMASGVLRAFGNSKSPLYILLVSSIINIVGDILLVGGLGMGTAGAAIATVFAQMVSAAMALWMAGKKLPQRIGARRLRRWLEHLWAMVWTGIPLALQSVLFPVANSIVQAAVNTMGTDTIAAWGVCDKLDMLIWLLADAMGPALTTYTAQNMGAGRWDRVCKGNRIGAAMSVAAVGTVSLGLYFLTAPLGGLFVSVQDAAAVVPQAVAFMRRMAPFFLFYALAESFSGACCGTGDTVRPMILTLLSICLLRVLGILLVLPRQHTMECIIDIYISSWIAAGIGFLILWQWEKNRVQKT
;
A
#
# COMPACT_ATOMS: atom_id res chain seq x y z
N MET A 1 22.57 4.72 -20.05
CA MET A 1 21.89 4.66 -18.73
C MET A 1 22.97 4.69 -17.65
N LYS A 2 22.93 5.62 -16.70
CA LYS A 2 23.89 5.66 -15.60
C LYS A 2 23.69 4.42 -14.73
N ARG A 3 24.73 3.62 -14.56
CA ARG A 3 24.79 2.35 -13.81
C ARG A 3 24.48 2.52 -12.30
N ASN A 4 24.35 3.75 -11.80
CA ASN A 4 24.20 4.09 -10.39
C ASN A 4 22.76 3.96 -9.82
N GLU A 5 21.75 3.68 -10.65
CA GLU A 5 20.35 3.53 -10.20
C GLU A 5 19.88 2.07 -10.18
N SER A 6 20.69 1.10 -10.62
CA SER A 6 20.25 -0.30 -10.71
C SER A 6 20.55 -1.07 -9.42
N LEU A 7 19.58 -1.85 -8.95
CA LEU A 7 19.72 -2.77 -7.82
C LEU A 7 20.58 -4.01 -8.16
N ILE A 8 21.07 -4.11 -9.41
CA ILE A 8 21.84 -5.24 -9.94
C ILE A 8 23.34 -5.14 -9.57
N SER A 9 23.86 -3.94 -9.34
CA SER A 9 25.29 -3.69 -9.12
C SER A 9 25.57 -3.01 -7.77
N GLY A 10 26.82 -3.07 -7.31
CA GLY A 10 27.27 -2.43 -6.06
C GLY A 10 26.93 -3.19 -4.77
N PRO A 11 27.20 -2.58 -3.60
CA PRO A 11 26.88 -3.17 -2.30
C PRO A 11 25.38 -3.31 -2.09
N ILE A 12 24.92 -4.48 -1.65
CA ILE A 12 23.49 -4.83 -1.57
C ILE A 12 22.76 -3.98 -0.54
N GLY A 13 23.32 -3.88 0.68
CA GLY A 13 22.66 -3.17 1.78
C GLY A 13 22.45 -1.68 1.50
N SER A 14 23.45 -0.99 0.98
CA SER A 14 23.32 0.43 0.63
C SER A 14 22.37 0.67 -0.53
N ALA A 15 22.33 -0.24 -1.53
CA ALA A 15 21.39 -0.15 -2.64
C ALA A 15 19.94 -0.34 -2.18
N LEU A 16 19.69 -1.33 -1.31
CA LEU A 16 18.38 -1.55 -0.70
C LEU A 16 17.96 -0.36 0.15
N LEU A 17 18.84 0.15 1.03
CA LEU A 17 18.54 1.29 1.87
C LEU A 17 18.19 2.54 1.05
N ALA A 18 18.99 2.83 0.02
CA ALA A 18 18.74 3.96 -0.88
C ALA A 18 17.42 3.84 -1.65
N PHE A 19 16.91 2.62 -1.83
CA PHE A 19 15.64 2.36 -2.49
C PHE A 19 14.46 2.35 -1.51
N VAL A 20 14.62 1.77 -0.30
CA VAL A 20 13.57 1.64 0.72
C VAL A 20 13.24 2.99 1.37
N VAL A 21 14.25 3.79 1.73
CA VAL A 21 14.02 5.08 2.42
C VAL A 21 13.09 6.02 1.66
N PRO A 22 13.24 6.26 0.34
CA PRO A 22 12.27 7.07 -0.39
C PRO A 22 10.87 6.45 -0.47
N LEU A 23 10.72 5.10 -0.44
CA LEU A 23 9.41 4.45 -0.38
C LEU A 23 8.73 4.71 0.96
N MET A 24 9.46 4.55 2.07
CA MET A 24 8.96 4.88 3.41
C MET A 24 8.53 6.36 3.50
N LEU A 25 9.38 7.27 3.02
CA LEU A 25 9.06 8.69 3.01
C LEU A 25 7.84 8.99 2.14
N SER A 26 7.65 8.27 1.02
CA SER A 26 6.44 8.41 0.19
C SER A 26 5.17 8.02 0.95
N SER A 27 5.20 6.91 1.70
CA SER A 27 4.07 6.49 2.53
C SER A 27 3.79 7.48 3.65
N LEU A 28 4.84 8.01 4.30
CA LEU A 28 4.70 9.05 5.33
C LEU A 28 4.09 10.34 4.76
N VAL A 29 4.59 10.82 3.62
CA VAL A 29 4.06 12.02 2.94
C VAL A 29 2.59 11.80 2.55
N GLN A 30 2.24 10.61 2.07
CA GLN A 30 0.86 10.28 1.74
C GLN A 30 -0.05 10.29 2.97
N GLN A 31 0.41 9.81 4.12
CA GLN A 31 -0.36 9.87 5.37
C GLN A 31 -0.54 11.31 5.87
N LEU A 32 0.53 12.12 5.82
CA LEU A 32 0.47 13.54 6.18
C LEU A 32 -0.46 14.32 5.25
N TYR A 33 -0.42 14.02 3.96
CA TYR A 33 -1.31 14.61 2.96
C TYR A 33 -2.79 14.34 3.28
N VAL A 34 -3.17 13.08 3.51
CA VAL A 34 -4.56 12.72 3.86
C VAL A 34 -5.01 13.41 5.15
N THR A 35 -4.11 13.50 6.14
CA THR A 35 -4.41 14.19 7.40
C THR A 35 -4.59 15.69 7.21
N ALA A 36 -3.72 16.33 6.39
CA ALA A 36 -3.81 17.77 6.11
C ALA A 36 -5.11 18.12 5.37
N ASP A 37 -5.49 17.33 4.35
CA ASP A 37 -6.74 17.46 3.61
C ASP A 37 -7.95 17.40 4.55
N ALA A 38 -8.02 16.38 5.40
CA ALA A 38 -9.10 16.23 6.39
C ALA A 38 -9.19 17.43 7.37
N VAL A 39 -8.03 17.95 7.83
CA VAL A 39 -7.98 19.11 8.72
C VAL A 39 -8.46 20.38 8.00
N ILE A 40 -8.03 20.60 6.75
CA ILE A 40 -8.42 21.79 5.96
C ILE A 40 -9.93 21.75 5.70
N VAL A 41 -10.45 20.64 5.19
CA VAL A 41 -11.89 20.49 4.92
C VAL A 41 -12.71 20.62 6.20
N GLY A 42 -12.31 19.93 7.27
CA GLY A 42 -13.04 19.96 8.55
C GLY A 42 -13.08 21.36 9.19
N ARG A 43 -11.99 22.14 9.10
CA ARG A 43 -11.93 23.49 9.66
C ARG A 43 -12.60 24.55 8.79
N ILE A 44 -12.53 24.43 7.46
CA ILE A 44 -13.00 25.45 6.54
C ILE A 44 -14.43 25.15 6.07
N ALA A 45 -14.70 23.93 5.59
CA ALA A 45 -16.03 23.55 5.09
C ALA A 45 -16.97 22.99 6.20
N GLY A 46 -16.40 22.71 7.38
CA GLY A 46 -17.16 22.29 8.55
C GLY A 46 -17.41 20.78 8.64
N LYS A 47 -18.08 20.40 9.73
CA LYS A 47 -18.30 18.98 10.12
C LYS A 47 -19.09 18.18 9.07
N THR A 48 -20.06 18.80 8.43
CA THR A 48 -20.94 18.17 7.44
C THR A 48 -20.17 17.77 6.19
N ALA A 49 -19.27 18.64 5.71
CA ALA A 49 -18.40 18.36 4.58
C ALA A 49 -17.40 17.24 4.89
N LEU A 50 -16.79 17.28 6.07
CA LEU A 50 -15.89 16.21 6.51
C LEU A 50 -16.63 14.87 6.62
N ALA A 51 -17.81 14.84 7.22
CA ALA A 51 -18.64 13.63 7.30
C ALA A 51 -19.02 13.08 5.92
N ALA A 52 -19.33 13.96 4.95
CA ALA A 52 -19.65 13.59 3.58
C ALA A 52 -18.44 12.88 2.89
N ILE A 53 -17.22 13.39 3.08
CA ILE A 53 -16.00 12.81 2.52
C ILE A 53 -15.65 11.48 3.21
N ASP A 54 -15.67 11.45 4.53
CA ASP A 54 -15.30 10.26 5.31
C ASP A 54 -16.27 9.10 5.07
N SER A 55 -17.57 9.37 4.87
CA SER A 55 -18.58 8.35 4.59
C SER A 55 -18.26 7.52 3.33
N VAL A 56 -17.59 8.11 2.34
CA VAL A 56 -17.25 7.43 1.06
C VAL A 56 -15.78 7.06 0.90
N HIS A 57 -14.94 7.40 1.88
CA HIS A 57 -13.50 7.13 1.79
C HIS A 57 -13.20 5.64 1.55
N THR A 58 -13.93 4.75 2.21
CA THR A 58 -13.79 3.30 2.03
C THR A 58 -14.12 2.86 0.60
N LEU A 59 -15.11 3.51 -0.05
CA LEU A 59 -15.53 3.19 -1.42
C LEU A 59 -14.39 3.36 -2.42
N PHE A 60 -13.55 4.38 -2.25
CA PHE A 60 -12.42 4.64 -3.15
C PHE A 60 -11.23 3.70 -2.89
N ARG A 61 -11.08 3.22 -1.66
CA ARG A 61 -9.95 2.34 -1.30
C ARG A 61 -9.96 1.02 -2.06
N PHE A 62 -11.14 0.45 -2.35
CA PHE A 62 -11.25 -0.80 -3.08
C PHE A 62 -10.63 -0.74 -4.49
N PRO A 63 -11.08 0.12 -5.41
CA PRO A 63 -10.50 0.21 -6.73
C PRO A 63 -9.03 0.65 -6.69
N ILE A 64 -8.66 1.55 -5.78
CA ILE A 64 -7.27 2.00 -5.63
C ILE A 64 -6.35 0.84 -5.23
N ASN A 65 -6.70 0.09 -4.20
CA ASN A 65 -5.91 -1.05 -3.74
C ASN A 65 -5.82 -2.14 -4.81
N PHE A 66 -6.93 -2.42 -5.50
CA PHE A 66 -6.94 -3.37 -6.62
C PHE A 66 -5.97 -2.94 -7.72
N MET A 67 -5.98 -1.66 -8.10
CA MET A 67 -5.07 -1.12 -9.11
C MET A 67 -3.62 -1.11 -8.66
N ASN A 68 -3.35 -0.86 -7.38
CA ASN A 68 -2.01 -0.95 -6.80
C ASN A 68 -1.44 -2.37 -6.91
N GLY A 69 -2.25 -3.39 -6.65
CA GLY A 69 -1.85 -4.78 -6.85
C GLY A 69 -1.54 -5.12 -8.31
N LEU A 70 -2.36 -4.65 -9.25
CA LEU A 70 -2.08 -4.82 -10.69
C LEU A 70 -0.80 -4.08 -11.11
N ALA A 71 -0.58 -2.86 -10.61
CA ALA A 71 0.65 -2.10 -10.86
C ALA A 71 1.89 -2.80 -10.29
N ALA A 72 1.77 -3.50 -9.16
CA ALA A 72 2.84 -4.32 -8.60
C ALA A 72 3.19 -5.49 -9.53
N GLY A 73 2.19 -6.18 -10.12
CA GLY A 73 2.41 -7.20 -11.14
C GLY A 73 3.15 -6.68 -12.37
N ALA A 74 2.75 -5.51 -12.87
CA ALA A 74 3.46 -4.84 -13.96
C ALA A 74 4.91 -4.51 -13.57
N THR A 75 5.13 -4.01 -12.33
CA THR A 75 6.46 -3.69 -11.80
C THR A 75 7.39 -4.91 -11.81
N ILE A 76 6.89 -6.11 -11.44
CA ILE A 76 7.66 -7.36 -11.44
C ILE A 76 8.16 -7.69 -12.86
N LEU A 77 7.26 -7.68 -13.84
CA LEU A 77 7.62 -8.04 -15.23
C LEU A 77 8.56 -7.02 -15.86
N ILE A 78 8.33 -5.72 -15.65
CA ILE A 78 9.19 -4.64 -16.12
C ILE A 78 10.58 -4.75 -15.48
N SER A 79 10.64 -5.00 -14.15
CA SER A 79 11.90 -5.20 -13.43
C SER A 79 12.70 -6.38 -13.98
N ARG A 80 12.02 -7.49 -14.29
CA ARG A 80 12.66 -8.69 -14.86
C ARG A 80 13.25 -8.42 -16.25
N HIS A 81 12.49 -7.75 -17.13
CA HIS A 81 13.01 -7.37 -18.46
C HIS A 81 14.11 -6.32 -18.37
N PHE A 82 14.02 -5.41 -17.41
CA PHE A 82 15.10 -4.45 -17.15
C PHE A 82 16.38 -5.15 -16.70
N GLY A 83 16.28 -6.10 -15.78
CA GLY A 83 17.40 -6.90 -15.30
C GLY A 83 18.05 -7.75 -16.40
N ALA A 84 17.23 -8.31 -17.28
CA ALA A 84 17.67 -9.10 -18.45
C ALA A 84 18.24 -8.25 -19.60
N GLU A 85 18.28 -6.92 -19.47
CA GLU A 85 18.65 -5.98 -20.55
C GLU A 85 17.83 -6.17 -21.84
N ASN A 86 16.67 -6.81 -21.75
CA ASN A 86 15.76 -7.10 -22.85
C ASN A 86 14.94 -5.85 -23.21
N ARG A 87 15.51 -4.98 -24.07
CA ARG A 87 14.90 -3.70 -24.47
C ARG A 87 13.53 -3.86 -25.13
N ASP A 88 13.35 -4.93 -25.90
CA ASP A 88 12.11 -5.18 -26.64
C ASP A 88 10.98 -5.64 -25.70
N GLY A 89 11.27 -6.57 -24.81
CA GLY A 89 10.34 -6.99 -23.75
C GLY A 89 10.02 -5.85 -22.81
N LEU A 90 11.01 -5.07 -22.38
CA LEU A 90 10.85 -3.90 -21.53
C LEU A 90 9.88 -2.88 -22.14
N ARG A 91 10.09 -2.51 -23.43
CA ARG A 91 9.21 -1.58 -24.12
C ARG A 91 7.79 -2.12 -24.26
N SER A 92 7.65 -3.39 -24.65
CA SER A 92 6.33 -4.04 -24.78
C SER A 92 5.59 -4.03 -23.44
N CYS A 93 6.27 -4.40 -22.35
CA CYS A 93 5.70 -4.36 -21.01
C CYS A 93 5.28 -2.94 -20.57
N MET A 94 6.10 -1.93 -20.82
CA MET A 94 5.77 -0.54 -20.48
C MET A 94 4.51 -0.04 -21.22
N LEU A 95 4.39 -0.38 -22.52
CA LEU A 95 3.22 -0.02 -23.32
C LEU A 95 1.97 -0.79 -22.88
N SER A 96 2.10 -2.09 -22.55
CA SER A 96 1.01 -2.90 -21.99
C SER A 96 0.52 -2.33 -20.65
N ALA A 97 1.45 -1.93 -19.77
CA ALA A 97 1.13 -1.31 -18.50
C ALA A 97 0.38 0.03 -18.69
N GLY A 98 0.84 0.85 -19.62
CA GLY A 98 0.18 2.12 -19.96
C GLY A 98 -1.24 1.91 -20.49
N ALA A 99 -1.41 0.97 -21.44
CA ALA A 99 -2.74 0.65 -21.97
C ALA A 99 -3.68 0.05 -20.92
N LEU A 100 -3.18 -0.86 -20.07
CA LEU A 100 -3.94 -1.42 -18.97
C LEU A 100 -4.44 -0.32 -18.04
N ALA A 101 -3.57 0.62 -17.67
CA ALA A 101 -3.91 1.75 -16.81
C ALA A 101 -4.96 2.68 -17.45
N VAL A 102 -4.85 2.95 -18.75
CA VAL A 102 -5.84 3.77 -19.48
C VAL A 102 -7.20 3.07 -19.52
N VAL A 103 -7.24 1.80 -19.93
CA VAL A 103 -8.50 1.04 -20.04
C VAL A 103 -9.18 0.92 -18.67
N LEU A 104 -8.44 0.51 -17.65
CA LEU A 104 -8.99 0.35 -16.30
C LEU A 104 -9.34 1.72 -15.69
N GLY A 105 -8.56 2.76 -15.97
CA GLY A 105 -8.85 4.12 -15.54
C GLY A 105 -10.18 4.63 -16.09
N ILE A 106 -10.43 4.44 -17.38
CA ILE A 106 -11.70 4.80 -18.02
C ILE A 106 -12.85 3.96 -17.46
N LEU A 107 -12.67 2.64 -17.33
CA LEU A 107 -13.70 1.75 -16.78
C LEU A 107 -14.07 2.14 -15.34
N CYS A 108 -13.08 2.40 -14.49
CA CYS A 108 -13.33 2.86 -13.12
C CYS A 108 -13.98 4.24 -13.07
N ALA A 109 -13.57 5.17 -13.93
CA ALA A 109 -14.16 6.51 -13.97
C ALA A 109 -15.63 6.47 -14.43
N VAL A 110 -15.90 5.85 -15.57
CA VAL A 110 -17.26 5.73 -16.10
C VAL A 110 -18.16 4.90 -15.19
N GLY A 111 -17.69 3.70 -14.79
CA GLY A 111 -18.44 2.83 -13.89
C GLY A 111 -18.69 3.48 -12.53
N GLY A 112 -17.68 4.12 -11.94
CA GLY A 112 -17.80 4.82 -10.66
C GLY A 112 -18.81 5.95 -10.70
N VAL A 113 -18.74 6.82 -11.71
CA VAL A 113 -19.69 7.94 -11.87
C VAL A 113 -21.11 7.44 -12.06
N LEU A 114 -21.33 6.42 -12.90
CA LEU A 114 -22.66 5.87 -13.17
C LEU A 114 -23.24 5.12 -11.97
N LEU A 115 -22.41 4.37 -11.26
CA LEU A 115 -22.84 3.57 -10.11
C LEU A 115 -22.90 4.36 -8.80
N THR A 116 -22.39 5.59 -8.75
CA THR A 116 -22.36 6.41 -7.53
C THR A 116 -23.71 6.44 -6.79
N PRO A 117 -24.88 6.72 -7.42
CA PRO A 117 -26.13 6.77 -6.67
C PRO A 117 -26.48 5.44 -5.99
N VAL A 118 -26.26 4.32 -6.70
CA VAL A 118 -26.51 2.97 -6.17
C VAL A 118 -25.57 2.64 -5.01
N LEU A 119 -24.29 3.00 -5.14
CA LEU A 119 -23.28 2.78 -4.11
C LEU A 119 -23.57 3.58 -2.83
N LEU A 120 -24.00 4.84 -2.97
CA LEU A 120 -24.38 5.67 -1.81
C LEU A 120 -25.63 5.14 -1.11
N GLN A 121 -26.61 4.66 -1.86
CA GLN A 121 -27.80 4.00 -1.28
C GLN A 121 -27.43 2.73 -0.53
N PHE A 122 -26.55 1.90 -1.12
CA PHE A 122 -26.05 0.69 -0.46
C PHE A 122 -25.28 1.01 0.85
N MET A 123 -24.55 2.11 0.88
CA MET A 123 -23.83 2.61 2.05
C MET A 123 -24.75 3.29 3.07
N GLN A 124 -26.04 3.47 2.77
CA GLN A 124 -27.03 4.16 3.64
C GLN A 124 -26.55 5.55 4.07
N VAL A 125 -25.99 6.32 3.12
CA VAL A 125 -25.52 7.67 3.40
C VAL A 125 -26.72 8.54 3.85
N PRO A 126 -26.61 9.27 4.99
CA PRO A 126 -27.68 10.10 5.52
C PRO A 126 -28.14 11.17 4.52
N GLU A 127 -29.44 11.49 4.53
CA GLU A 127 -30.04 12.44 3.57
C GLU A 127 -29.47 13.85 3.66
N ASP A 128 -29.09 14.29 4.86
CA ASP A 128 -28.54 15.63 5.15
C ASP A 128 -27.17 15.87 4.49
N ILE A 129 -26.39 14.81 4.25
CA ILE A 129 -25.07 14.89 3.57
C ILE A 129 -25.11 14.31 2.15
N TYR A 130 -26.21 13.67 1.73
CA TYR A 130 -26.28 12.90 0.47
C TYR A 130 -25.89 13.72 -0.76
N ALA A 131 -26.42 14.93 -0.89
CA ALA A 131 -26.14 15.77 -2.05
C ALA A 131 -24.65 16.13 -2.19
N GLN A 132 -24.00 16.50 -1.07
CA GLN A 132 -22.58 16.82 -1.03
C GLN A 132 -21.71 15.58 -1.29
N THR A 133 -22.10 14.43 -0.72
CA THR A 133 -21.43 13.16 -0.93
C THR A 133 -21.52 12.69 -2.37
N LEU A 134 -22.69 12.86 -3.00
CA LEU A 134 -22.94 12.51 -4.41
C LEU A 134 -22.04 13.34 -5.34
N GLU A 135 -21.99 14.65 -5.12
CA GLU A 135 -21.19 15.57 -5.92
C GLU A 135 -19.70 15.25 -5.77
N TYR A 136 -19.21 15.14 -4.53
CA TYR A 136 -17.83 14.76 -4.21
C TYR A 136 -17.42 13.45 -4.91
N THR A 137 -18.26 12.42 -4.74
CA THR A 137 -17.98 11.08 -5.26
C THR A 137 -17.93 11.04 -6.77
N ARG A 138 -18.83 11.75 -7.45
CA ARG A 138 -18.85 11.84 -8.92
C ARG A 138 -17.61 12.55 -9.46
N ILE A 139 -17.20 13.66 -8.84
CA ILE A 139 -15.99 14.39 -9.24
C ILE A 139 -14.76 13.49 -9.04
N TYR A 140 -14.68 12.85 -7.88
CA TYR A 140 -13.55 11.98 -7.55
C TYR A 140 -13.43 10.78 -8.51
N PHE A 141 -14.53 10.05 -8.77
CA PHE A 141 -14.53 8.97 -9.76
C PHE A 141 -14.26 9.48 -11.18
N GLY A 142 -14.76 10.64 -11.56
CA GLY A 142 -14.43 11.26 -12.84
C GLY A 142 -12.94 11.47 -13.04
N GLY A 143 -12.20 11.70 -11.96
CA GLY A 143 -10.75 11.92 -11.96
C GLY A 143 -9.88 10.68 -11.60
N ILE A 144 -10.48 9.55 -11.20
CA ILE A 144 -9.74 8.38 -10.69
C ILE A 144 -8.73 7.79 -11.70
N TRP A 145 -8.97 7.98 -12.99
CA TRP A 145 -8.07 7.58 -14.06
C TRP A 145 -6.68 8.20 -13.91
N ALA A 146 -6.58 9.43 -13.43
CA ALA A 146 -5.31 10.12 -13.21
C ALA A 146 -4.50 9.41 -12.10
N MET A 147 -5.16 9.03 -11.01
CA MET A 147 -4.53 8.28 -9.92
C MET A 147 -4.06 6.89 -10.38
N ILE A 148 -4.85 6.19 -11.18
CA ILE A 148 -4.50 4.89 -11.75
C ILE A 148 -3.26 5.00 -12.65
N LEU A 149 -3.22 6.02 -13.51
CA LEU A 149 -2.05 6.31 -14.36
C LEU A 149 -0.81 6.65 -13.54
N TYR A 150 -0.96 7.49 -12.49
CA TYR A 150 0.13 7.81 -11.58
C TYR A 150 0.68 6.55 -10.91
N ASN A 151 -0.17 5.70 -10.34
CA ASN A 151 0.25 4.48 -9.64
C ASN A 151 0.99 3.51 -10.58
N MET A 152 0.48 3.32 -11.80
CA MET A 152 1.12 2.49 -12.81
C MET A 152 2.48 3.07 -13.25
N ALA A 153 2.54 4.37 -13.55
CA ALA A 153 3.79 5.03 -13.96
C ALA A 153 4.83 5.05 -12.82
N SER A 154 4.39 5.23 -11.57
CA SER A 154 5.24 5.10 -10.38
C SER A 154 5.78 3.67 -10.23
N GLY A 155 4.96 2.65 -10.50
CA GLY A 155 5.38 1.25 -10.58
C GLY A 155 6.48 1.05 -11.64
N VAL A 156 6.30 1.63 -12.82
CA VAL A 156 7.33 1.62 -13.88
C VAL A 156 8.63 2.26 -13.40
N LEU A 157 8.58 3.44 -12.77
CA LEU A 157 9.79 4.11 -12.26
C LEU A 157 10.49 3.26 -11.19
N ARG A 158 9.74 2.65 -10.27
CA ARG A 158 10.28 1.72 -9.27
C ARG A 158 10.94 0.51 -9.93
N ALA A 159 10.36 -0.02 -11.01
CA ALA A 159 10.93 -1.15 -11.75
C ALA A 159 12.32 -0.87 -12.31
N PHE A 160 12.66 0.39 -12.56
CA PHE A 160 14.00 0.85 -12.93
C PHE A 160 14.93 1.09 -11.73
N GLY A 161 14.51 0.83 -10.51
CA GLY A 161 15.27 1.12 -9.29
C GLY A 161 15.17 2.58 -8.82
N ASN A 162 14.26 3.36 -9.41
CA ASN A 162 14.07 4.76 -9.06
C ASN A 162 12.87 4.94 -8.13
N SER A 163 13.11 4.95 -6.82
CA SER A 163 12.09 5.25 -5.80
C SER A 163 12.03 6.74 -5.42
N LYS A 164 13.04 7.53 -5.80
CA LYS A 164 13.10 8.96 -5.47
C LYS A 164 12.11 9.78 -6.30
N SER A 165 11.96 9.46 -7.59
CA SER A 165 11.06 10.22 -8.46
C SER A 165 9.59 10.16 -8.02
N PRO A 166 9.00 8.98 -7.67
CA PRO A 166 7.67 8.92 -7.09
C PRO A 166 7.52 9.76 -5.82
N LEU A 167 8.52 9.79 -4.94
CA LEU A 167 8.53 10.64 -3.74
C LEU A 167 8.44 12.13 -4.09
N TYR A 168 9.30 12.60 -5.01
CA TYR A 168 9.27 14.02 -5.41
C TYR A 168 7.95 14.41 -6.09
N ILE A 169 7.41 13.53 -6.94
CA ILE A 169 6.10 13.76 -7.56
C ILE A 169 5.01 13.87 -6.51
N LEU A 170 5.02 12.99 -5.51
CA LEU A 170 4.04 13.01 -4.42
C LEU A 170 4.16 14.29 -3.57
N LEU A 171 5.37 14.74 -3.26
CA LEU A 171 5.59 16.01 -2.54
C LEU A 171 5.00 17.19 -3.30
N VAL A 172 5.30 17.30 -4.60
CA VAL A 172 4.76 18.37 -5.45
C VAL A 172 3.22 18.31 -5.51
N SER A 173 2.68 17.13 -5.69
CA SER A 173 1.24 16.89 -5.74
C SER A 173 0.54 17.24 -4.41
N SER A 174 1.16 16.88 -3.28
CA SER A 174 0.61 17.21 -1.96
C SER A 174 0.55 18.74 -1.73
N ILE A 175 1.58 19.45 -2.16
CA ILE A 175 1.59 20.92 -2.09
C ILE A 175 0.48 21.52 -2.98
N ILE A 176 0.35 21.03 -4.22
CA ILE A 176 -0.68 21.49 -5.15
C ILE A 176 -2.09 21.24 -4.60
N ASN A 177 -2.32 20.07 -3.98
CA ASN A 177 -3.60 19.78 -3.38
C ASN A 177 -3.90 20.70 -2.19
N ILE A 178 -2.97 20.84 -1.23
CA ILE A 178 -3.15 21.71 -0.07
C ILE A 178 -3.45 23.16 -0.51
N VAL A 179 -2.71 23.67 -1.48
CA VAL A 179 -2.97 25.01 -2.05
C VAL A 179 -4.34 25.04 -2.74
N GLY A 180 -4.68 24.00 -3.50
CA GLY A 180 -5.98 23.85 -4.15
C GLY A 180 -7.15 23.84 -3.15
N ASP A 181 -7.00 23.09 -2.04
CA ASP A 181 -8.03 23.06 -0.99
C ASP A 181 -8.21 24.44 -0.33
N ILE A 182 -7.12 25.13 0.02
CA ILE A 182 -7.20 26.48 0.58
C ILE A 182 -7.89 27.45 -0.38
N LEU A 183 -7.59 27.36 -1.68
CA LEU A 183 -8.18 28.26 -2.68
C LEU A 183 -9.63 27.90 -3.01
N LEU A 184 -9.93 26.62 -3.28
CA LEU A 184 -11.25 26.19 -3.75
C LEU A 184 -12.25 26.06 -2.59
N VAL A 185 -11.82 25.46 -1.49
CA VAL A 185 -12.67 25.27 -0.31
C VAL A 185 -12.74 26.57 0.50
N GLY A 186 -11.57 27.18 0.78
CA GLY A 186 -11.50 28.40 1.61
C GLY A 186 -11.81 29.69 0.86
N GLY A 187 -11.18 29.89 -0.30
CA GLY A 187 -11.31 31.14 -1.06
C GLY A 187 -12.62 31.25 -1.84
N LEU A 188 -12.99 30.17 -2.55
CA LEU A 188 -14.21 30.12 -3.39
C LEU A 188 -15.42 29.54 -2.69
N GLY A 189 -15.30 28.96 -1.50
CA GLY A 189 -16.41 28.41 -0.75
C GLY A 189 -17.05 27.17 -1.38
N MET A 190 -16.32 26.41 -2.23
CA MET A 190 -16.86 25.28 -2.99
C MET A 190 -17.10 24.00 -2.13
N GLY A 191 -16.80 24.04 -0.84
CA GLY A 191 -17.06 22.91 0.07
C GLY A 191 -16.43 21.60 -0.39
N THR A 192 -17.20 20.50 -0.36
CA THR A 192 -16.74 19.15 -0.76
C THR A 192 -16.35 19.07 -2.23
N ALA A 193 -17.05 19.78 -3.13
CA ALA A 193 -16.72 19.81 -4.56
C ALA A 193 -15.31 20.41 -4.78
N GLY A 194 -14.98 21.49 -4.05
CA GLY A 194 -13.66 22.12 -4.10
C GLY A 194 -12.54 21.16 -3.71
N ALA A 195 -12.72 20.38 -2.61
CA ALA A 195 -11.77 19.38 -2.17
C ALA A 195 -11.59 18.24 -3.21
N ALA A 196 -12.70 17.77 -3.81
CA ALA A 196 -12.62 16.75 -4.86
C ALA A 196 -11.86 17.26 -6.09
N ILE A 197 -12.12 18.50 -6.54
CA ILE A 197 -11.44 19.11 -7.68
C ILE A 197 -9.95 19.30 -7.39
N ALA A 198 -9.58 19.82 -6.21
CA ALA A 198 -8.18 19.98 -5.80
C ALA A 198 -7.43 18.65 -5.83
N THR A 199 -8.04 17.59 -5.27
CA THR A 199 -7.48 16.24 -5.27
C THR A 199 -7.30 15.70 -6.69
N VAL A 200 -8.33 15.78 -7.54
CA VAL A 200 -8.26 15.30 -8.93
C VAL A 200 -7.19 16.06 -9.71
N PHE A 201 -7.15 17.39 -9.57
CA PHE A 201 -6.15 18.22 -10.25
C PHE A 201 -4.71 17.85 -9.82
N ALA A 202 -4.47 17.70 -8.53
CA ALA A 202 -3.18 17.26 -7.99
C ALA A 202 -2.78 15.88 -8.54
N GLN A 203 -3.73 14.95 -8.66
CA GLN A 203 -3.50 13.63 -9.25
C GLN A 203 -3.22 13.69 -10.75
N MET A 204 -3.86 14.60 -11.49
CA MET A 204 -3.58 14.82 -12.92
C MET A 204 -2.15 15.33 -13.12
N VAL A 205 -1.69 16.27 -12.29
CA VAL A 205 -0.30 16.75 -12.32
C VAL A 205 0.67 15.60 -11.99
N SER A 206 0.36 14.80 -10.96
CA SER A 206 1.16 13.62 -10.61
C SER A 206 1.28 12.63 -11.77
N ALA A 207 0.15 12.32 -12.42
CA ALA A 207 0.11 11.41 -13.56
C ALA A 207 0.95 11.96 -14.74
N ALA A 208 0.80 13.23 -15.06
CA ALA A 208 1.57 13.88 -16.13
C ALA A 208 3.08 13.83 -15.87
N MET A 209 3.51 14.18 -14.64
CA MET A 209 4.91 14.12 -14.24
C MET A 209 5.46 12.69 -14.29
N ALA A 210 4.72 11.71 -13.73
CA ALA A 210 5.13 10.32 -13.68
C ALA A 210 5.22 9.70 -15.09
N LEU A 211 4.24 9.96 -15.96
CA LEU A 211 4.22 9.50 -17.35
C LEU A 211 5.37 10.13 -18.16
N TRP A 212 5.64 11.42 -17.97
CA TRP A 212 6.77 12.09 -18.63
C TRP A 212 8.10 11.47 -18.21
N MET A 213 8.31 11.23 -16.91
CA MET A 213 9.54 10.62 -16.41
C MET A 213 9.68 9.15 -16.83
N ALA A 214 8.58 8.37 -16.82
CA ALA A 214 8.56 6.99 -17.29
C ALA A 214 8.78 6.94 -18.82
N GLY A 215 8.19 7.85 -19.59
CA GLY A 215 8.37 7.96 -21.03
C GLY A 215 9.83 8.20 -21.45
N LYS A 216 10.60 8.96 -20.67
CA LYS A 216 12.04 9.13 -20.90
C LYS A 216 12.87 7.84 -20.78
N LYS A 217 12.34 6.84 -20.06
CA LYS A 217 12.97 5.52 -19.90
C LYS A 217 12.56 4.54 -21.01
N LEU A 218 11.58 4.91 -21.85
CA LEU A 218 11.06 4.03 -22.91
C LEU A 218 12.13 3.80 -23.98
N PRO A 219 12.52 2.54 -24.28
CA PRO A 219 13.49 2.23 -25.32
C PRO A 219 13.00 2.68 -26.71
N GLN A 220 13.90 3.21 -27.53
CA GLN A 220 13.55 3.69 -28.88
C GLN A 220 13.31 2.53 -29.86
N ARG A 221 12.34 2.72 -30.79
CA ARG A 221 11.91 1.89 -31.94
C ARG A 221 11.25 0.54 -31.65
N ILE A 222 10.08 0.38 -32.25
CA ILE A 222 9.39 -0.91 -32.44
C ILE A 222 9.17 -1.12 -33.94
N GLY A 223 9.52 -2.30 -34.45
CA GLY A 223 9.06 -2.75 -35.77
C GLY A 223 7.60 -3.25 -35.72
N ALA A 224 6.85 -3.06 -36.79
CA ALA A 224 5.41 -3.37 -36.88
C ALA A 224 5.00 -4.83 -36.54
N ARG A 225 5.92 -5.80 -36.61
CA ARG A 225 5.66 -7.21 -36.30
C ARG A 225 5.48 -7.54 -34.82
N ARG A 226 5.54 -6.56 -33.89
CA ARG A 226 5.59 -6.80 -32.43
C ARG A 226 4.29 -6.50 -31.67
N LEU A 227 3.22 -6.11 -32.37
CA LEU A 227 1.91 -5.86 -31.75
C LEU A 227 1.30 -7.11 -31.07
N ARG A 228 1.54 -8.30 -31.65
CA ARG A 228 1.08 -9.57 -31.07
C ARG A 228 1.72 -9.87 -29.71
N ARG A 229 3.02 -9.57 -29.55
CA ARG A 229 3.72 -9.75 -28.26
C ARG A 229 3.22 -8.81 -27.17
N TRP A 230 2.63 -7.69 -27.55
CA TRP A 230 2.04 -6.75 -26.61
C TRP A 230 0.86 -7.36 -25.84
N LEU A 231 -0.03 -8.09 -26.50
CA LEU A 231 -1.15 -8.80 -25.85
C LEU A 231 -0.65 -9.93 -24.92
N GLU A 232 0.42 -10.64 -25.30
CA GLU A 232 1.03 -11.66 -24.46
C GLU A 232 1.56 -11.07 -23.14
N HIS A 233 2.22 -9.91 -23.20
CA HIS A 233 2.71 -9.21 -21.99
C HIS A 233 1.56 -8.62 -21.17
N LEU A 234 0.52 -8.12 -21.82
CA LEU A 234 -0.68 -7.64 -21.13
C LEU A 234 -1.30 -8.75 -20.28
N TRP A 235 -1.51 -9.92 -20.89
CA TRP A 235 -2.06 -11.08 -20.18
C TRP A 235 -1.16 -11.55 -19.04
N ALA A 236 0.15 -11.60 -19.27
CA ALA A 236 1.12 -11.94 -18.23
C ALA A 236 1.08 -10.94 -17.04
N MET A 237 0.90 -9.64 -17.31
CA MET A 237 0.75 -8.62 -16.26
C MET A 237 -0.53 -8.81 -15.45
N VAL A 238 -1.64 -9.05 -16.13
CA VAL A 238 -2.92 -9.29 -15.48
C VAL A 238 -2.83 -10.54 -14.60
N TRP A 239 -2.29 -11.64 -15.14
CA TRP A 239 -2.15 -12.89 -14.41
C TRP A 239 -1.22 -12.78 -13.19
N THR A 240 -0.11 -12.05 -13.32
CA THR A 240 0.81 -11.80 -12.20
C THR A 240 0.23 -10.80 -11.20
N GLY A 241 -0.56 -9.84 -11.67
CA GLY A 241 -1.11 -8.76 -10.85
C GLY A 241 -2.40 -9.12 -10.11
N ILE A 242 -3.28 -9.97 -10.67
CA ILE A 242 -4.55 -10.36 -10.03
C ILE A 242 -4.36 -10.93 -8.62
N PRO A 243 -3.41 -11.87 -8.35
CA PRO A 243 -3.20 -12.35 -7.00
C PRO A 243 -2.84 -11.23 -6.01
N LEU A 244 -1.97 -10.31 -6.42
CA LEU A 244 -1.57 -9.16 -5.60
C LEU A 244 -2.73 -8.17 -5.41
N ALA A 245 -3.55 -7.98 -6.43
CA ALA A 245 -4.74 -7.14 -6.36
C ALA A 245 -5.79 -7.71 -5.38
N LEU A 246 -6.04 -9.02 -5.44
CA LEU A 246 -6.94 -9.70 -4.50
C LEU A 246 -6.41 -9.60 -3.06
N GLN A 247 -5.11 -9.83 -2.85
CA GLN A 247 -4.48 -9.67 -1.55
C GLN A 247 -4.65 -8.25 -1.01
N SER A 248 -4.41 -7.22 -1.84
CA SER A 248 -4.53 -5.80 -1.46
C SER A 248 -5.96 -5.38 -1.09
N VAL A 249 -6.98 -6.06 -1.61
CA VAL A 249 -8.38 -5.80 -1.29
C VAL A 249 -8.83 -6.60 -0.06
N LEU A 250 -8.45 -7.88 0.05
CA LEU A 250 -8.94 -8.78 1.11
C LEU A 250 -8.28 -8.51 2.46
N PHE A 251 -7.04 -8.03 2.48
CA PHE A 251 -6.34 -7.70 3.72
C PHE A 251 -7.06 -6.60 4.55
N PRO A 252 -7.46 -5.44 3.98
CA PRO A 252 -8.27 -4.45 4.69
C PRO A 252 -9.62 -4.97 5.16
N VAL A 253 -10.26 -5.88 4.41
CA VAL A 253 -11.54 -6.50 4.81
C VAL A 253 -11.34 -7.32 6.08
N ALA A 254 -10.30 -8.15 6.15
CA ALA A 254 -10.00 -8.92 7.35
C ALA A 254 -9.73 -8.00 8.56
N ASN A 255 -9.00 -6.91 8.37
CA ASN A 255 -8.76 -5.92 9.44
C ASN A 255 -10.05 -5.23 9.89
N SER A 256 -10.99 -4.95 8.98
CA SER A 256 -12.30 -4.38 9.34
C SER A 256 -13.13 -5.31 10.21
N ILE A 257 -13.07 -6.63 9.97
CA ILE A 257 -13.74 -7.64 10.81
C ILE A 257 -13.15 -7.63 12.24
N VAL A 258 -11.82 -7.52 12.34
CA VAL A 258 -11.17 -7.41 13.65
C VAL A 258 -11.53 -6.10 14.35
N GLN A 259 -11.55 -4.98 13.63
CA GLN A 259 -12.00 -3.70 14.19
C GLN A 259 -13.43 -3.76 14.71
N ALA A 260 -14.33 -4.44 13.98
CA ALA A 260 -15.70 -4.66 14.46
C ALA A 260 -15.74 -5.45 15.79
N ALA A 261 -14.86 -6.44 15.95
CA ALA A 261 -14.71 -7.15 17.22
C ALA A 261 -14.15 -6.26 18.34
N VAL A 262 -13.15 -5.44 18.07
CA VAL A 262 -12.61 -4.46 19.04
C VAL A 262 -13.71 -3.50 19.51
N ASN A 263 -14.59 -3.08 18.61
CA ASN A 263 -15.69 -2.14 18.94
C ASN A 263 -16.71 -2.72 19.94
N THR A 264 -16.67 -4.03 20.22
CA THR A 264 -17.52 -4.66 21.26
C THR A 264 -16.88 -4.67 22.65
N MET A 265 -15.62 -4.19 22.80
CA MET A 265 -14.83 -4.32 24.03
C MET A 265 -14.96 -3.13 25.01
N GLY A 266 -15.80 -2.15 24.70
CA GLY A 266 -15.99 -0.93 25.51
C GLY A 266 -15.10 0.23 25.09
N THR A 267 -15.53 1.45 25.46
CA THR A 267 -14.96 2.71 24.95
C THR A 267 -13.50 2.91 25.32
N ASP A 268 -13.11 2.60 26.54
CA ASP A 268 -11.72 2.77 27.01
C ASP A 268 -10.76 1.81 26.26
N THR A 269 -11.22 0.59 26.03
CA THR A 269 -10.46 -0.43 25.27
C THR A 269 -10.32 -0.04 23.80
N ILE A 270 -11.39 0.49 23.19
CA ILE A 270 -11.37 1.02 21.82
C ILE A 270 -10.37 2.18 21.72
N ALA A 271 -10.39 3.10 22.71
CA ALA A 271 -9.45 4.21 22.77
C ALA A 271 -7.99 3.72 22.94
N ALA A 272 -7.76 2.74 23.81
CA ALA A 272 -6.44 2.14 24.01
C ALA A 272 -5.93 1.45 22.75
N TRP A 273 -6.79 0.72 22.03
CA TRP A 273 -6.46 0.14 20.73
C TRP A 273 -6.12 1.21 19.69
N GLY A 274 -6.92 2.30 19.62
CA GLY A 274 -6.65 3.43 18.75
C GLY A 274 -5.32 4.14 19.03
N VAL A 275 -4.88 4.18 20.29
CA VAL A 275 -3.52 4.65 20.64
C VAL A 275 -2.46 3.70 20.07
N CYS A 276 -2.63 2.39 20.24
CA CYS A 276 -1.72 1.40 19.67
C CYS A 276 -1.64 1.50 18.15
N ASP A 277 -2.77 1.63 17.46
CA ASP A 277 -2.84 1.76 15.99
C ASP A 277 -2.09 2.99 15.45
N LYS A 278 -2.11 4.10 16.21
CA LYS A 278 -1.32 5.29 15.85
C LYS A 278 0.17 5.11 16.08
N LEU A 279 0.57 4.36 17.10
CA LEU A 279 1.96 4.12 17.43
C LEU A 279 2.59 3.05 16.52
N ASP A 280 1.87 1.98 16.22
CA ASP A 280 2.36 0.89 15.38
C ASP A 280 2.38 1.25 13.88
N MET A 281 1.76 2.38 13.48
CA MET A 281 1.91 2.95 12.13
C MET A 281 3.38 3.05 11.70
N LEU A 282 4.32 3.31 12.62
CA LEU A 282 5.75 3.33 12.34
C LEU A 282 6.27 1.94 11.95
N ILE A 283 5.74 0.88 12.57
CA ILE A 283 6.07 -0.52 12.25
C ILE A 283 5.61 -0.85 10.83
N TRP A 284 4.36 -0.51 10.51
CA TRP A 284 3.79 -0.74 9.17
C TRP A 284 4.58 0.01 8.10
N LEU A 285 4.94 1.27 8.34
CA LEU A 285 5.72 2.09 7.43
C LEU A 285 7.07 1.43 7.05
N LEU A 286 7.74 0.82 8.04
CA LEU A 286 9.02 0.15 7.83
C LEU A 286 8.87 -1.19 7.10
N ALA A 287 7.94 -2.03 7.55
CA ALA A 287 7.73 -3.36 7.01
C ALA A 287 7.16 -3.32 5.58
N ASP A 288 6.13 -2.49 5.35
CA ASP A 288 5.44 -2.39 4.06
C ASP A 288 6.29 -1.76 2.96
N ALA A 289 7.32 -0.99 3.30
CA ALA A 289 8.28 -0.48 2.31
C ALA A 289 9.29 -1.56 1.87
N MET A 290 9.60 -2.52 2.73
CA MET A 290 10.60 -3.57 2.44
C MET A 290 10.05 -4.61 1.45
N GLY A 291 8.79 -4.99 1.53
CA GLY A 291 8.16 -5.96 0.61
C GLY A 291 8.33 -5.56 -0.87
N PRO A 292 7.79 -4.42 -1.32
CA PRO A 292 7.97 -3.92 -2.70
C PRO A 292 9.44 -3.71 -3.10
N ALA A 293 10.30 -3.33 -2.14
CA ALA A 293 11.72 -3.15 -2.41
C ALA A 293 12.39 -4.49 -2.75
N LEU A 294 12.14 -5.53 -1.94
CA LEU A 294 12.67 -6.87 -2.20
C LEU A 294 12.04 -7.51 -3.43
N THR A 295 10.76 -7.22 -3.73
CA THR A 295 10.11 -7.63 -4.98
C THR A 295 10.86 -7.08 -6.19
N THR A 296 11.12 -5.78 -6.22
CA THR A 296 11.85 -5.13 -7.33
C THR A 296 13.29 -5.61 -7.42
N TYR A 297 13.98 -5.69 -6.28
CA TYR A 297 15.35 -6.19 -6.19
C TYR A 297 15.47 -7.62 -6.72
N THR A 298 14.59 -8.50 -6.26
CA THR A 298 14.57 -9.91 -6.67
C THR A 298 14.26 -10.03 -8.15
N ALA A 299 13.22 -9.35 -8.66
CA ALA A 299 12.85 -9.41 -10.07
C ALA A 299 13.95 -8.91 -11.01
N GLN A 300 14.66 -7.81 -10.65
CA GLN A 300 15.80 -7.32 -11.44
C GLN A 300 16.96 -8.31 -11.45
N ASN A 301 17.35 -8.86 -10.31
CA ASN A 301 18.46 -9.80 -10.22
C ASN A 301 18.12 -11.17 -10.82
N MET A 302 16.85 -11.61 -10.76
CA MET A 302 16.35 -12.77 -11.49
C MET A 302 16.48 -12.57 -13.01
N GLY A 303 16.04 -11.43 -13.51
CA GLY A 303 16.21 -11.08 -14.92
C GLY A 303 17.66 -11.07 -15.38
N ALA A 304 18.58 -10.62 -14.52
CA ALA A 304 20.02 -10.60 -14.78
C ALA A 304 20.71 -11.97 -14.60
N GLY A 305 19.98 -13.04 -14.24
CA GLY A 305 20.54 -14.37 -13.97
C GLY A 305 21.43 -14.44 -12.72
N ARG A 306 21.29 -13.49 -11.77
CA ARG A 306 22.17 -13.37 -10.60
C ARG A 306 21.55 -13.98 -9.33
N TRP A 307 21.32 -15.28 -9.36
CA TRP A 307 20.66 -15.99 -8.28
C TRP A 307 21.37 -15.83 -6.92
N ASP A 308 22.70 -15.83 -6.90
CA ASP A 308 23.45 -15.62 -5.66
C ASP A 308 23.15 -14.26 -5.01
N ARG A 309 22.99 -13.21 -5.84
CA ARG A 309 22.59 -11.89 -5.35
C ARG A 309 21.15 -11.89 -4.84
N VAL A 310 20.25 -12.62 -5.49
CA VAL A 310 18.87 -12.78 -5.02
C VAL A 310 18.87 -13.37 -3.61
N CYS A 311 19.58 -14.48 -3.39
CA CYS A 311 19.64 -15.12 -2.08
C CYS A 311 20.28 -14.22 -1.00
N LYS A 312 21.42 -13.61 -1.31
CA LYS A 312 22.12 -12.70 -0.39
C LYS A 312 21.30 -11.46 -0.07
N GLY A 313 20.69 -10.84 -1.11
CA GLY A 313 19.92 -9.61 -0.94
C GLY A 313 18.66 -9.80 -0.13
N ASN A 314 17.94 -10.90 -0.32
CA ASN A 314 16.76 -11.19 0.48
C ASN A 314 17.10 -11.48 1.95
N ARG A 315 18.23 -12.12 2.25
CA ARG A 315 18.71 -12.28 3.64
C ARG A 315 19.08 -10.93 4.27
N ILE A 316 19.83 -10.09 3.53
CA ILE A 316 20.23 -8.76 4.01
C ILE A 316 18.98 -7.88 4.20
N GLY A 317 18.06 -7.86 3.24
CA GLY A 317 16.83 -7.07 3.33
C GLY A 317 15.94 -7.51 4.48
N ALA A 318 15.75 -8.82 4.68
CA ALA A 318 15.01 -9.35 5.83
C ALA A 318 15.69 -8.99 7.17
N ALA A 319 17.02 -9.10 7.26
CA ALA A 319 17.77 -8.70 8.45
C ALA A 319 17.63 -7.19 8.72
N MET A 320 17.68 -6.34 7.68
CA MET A 320 17.47 -4.90 7.80
C MET A 320 16.04 -4.58 8.26
N SER A 321 15.02 -5.26 7.71
CA SER A 321 13.63 -5.11 8.12
C SER A 321 13.43 -5.48 9.58
N VAL A 322 13.92 -6.66 9.98
CA VAL A 322 13.85 -7.14 11.36
C VAL A 322 14.58 -6.21 12.32
N ALA A 323 15.77 -5.72 11.96
CA ALA A 323 16.52 -4.79 12.79
C ALA A 323 15.79 -3.46 12.95
N ALA A 324 15.26 -2.89 11.86
CA ALA A 324 14.54 -1.61 11.89
C ALA A 324 13.22 -1.73 12.67
N VAL A 325 12.40 -2.73 12.34
CA VAL A 325 11.15 -3.02 13.06
C VAL A 325 11.41 -3.36 14.52
N GLY A 326 12.45 -4.19 14.80
CA GLY A 326 12.82 -4.55 16.17
C GLY A 326 13.25 -3.34 17.01
N THR A 327 14.00 -2.41 16.42
CA THR A 327 14.41 -1.18 17.12
C THR A 327 13.19 -0.32 17.47
N VAL A 328 12.28 -0.11 16.53
CA VAL A 328 11.05 0.67 16.79
C VAL A 328 10.15 -0.08 17.76
N SER A 329 9.96 -1.38 17.59
CA SER A 329 9.18 -2.22 18.48
C SER A 329 9.70 -2.19 19.92
N LEU A 330 11.01 -2.28 20.11
CA LEU A 330 11.65 -2.14 21.43
C LEU A 330 11.41 -0.73 22.00
N GLY A 331 11.51 0.30 21.16
CA GLY A 331 11.18 1.67 21.56
C GLY A 331 9.72 1.78 22.02
N LEU A 332 8.77 1.24 21.28
CA LEU A 332 7.35 1.25 21.62
C LEU A 332 7.07 0.44 22.90
N TYR A 333 7.76 -0.68 23.12
CA TYR A 333 7.62 -1.47 24.35
C TYR A 333 7.84 -0.63 25.62
N PHE A 334 8.82 0.29 25.61
CA PHE A 334 9.15 1.15 26.76
C PHE A 334 8.45 2.51 26.71
N LEU A 335 8.25 3.07 25.52
CA LEU A 335 7.79 4.44 25.36
C LEU A 335 6.28 4.59 25.13
N THR A 336 5.52 3.48 25.10
CA THR A 336 4.04 3.56 24.89
C THR A 336 3.36 4.42 25.96
N ALA A 337 3.80 4.38 27.22
CA ALA A 337 3.19 5.20 28.27
C ALA A 337 3.33 6.71 28.01
N PRO A 338 4.53 7.29 27.83
CA PRO A 338 4.66 8.71 27.55
C PRO A 338 4.09 9.12 26.18
N LEU A 339 4.22 8.28 25.15
CA LEU A 339 3.69 8.57 23.82
C LEU A 339 2.16 8.46 23.78
N GLY A 340 1.58 7.44 24.43
CA GLY A 340 0.14 7.25 24.50
C GLY A 340 -0.58 8.40 25.20
N GLY A 341 0.04 8.97 26.24
CA GLY A 341 -0.49 10.15 26.92
C GLY A 341 -0.63 11.41 26.04
N LEU A 342 0.06 11.48 24.90
CA LEU A 342 -0.10 12.57 23.95
C LEU A 342 -1.40 12.48 23.12
N PHE A 343 -2.02 11.31 23.04
CA PHE A 343 -3.21 11.05 22.23
C PHE A 343 -4.52 11.05 23.02
N VAL A 344 -4.42 11.08 24.34
CA VAL A 344 -5.59 10.95 25.25
C VAL A 344 -5.67 12.18 26.14
N SER A 345 -6.90 12.59 26.50
CA SER A 345 -7.10 13.67 27.48
C SER A 345 -6.52 13.29 28.85
N VAL A 346 -6.14 14.28 29.64
CA VAL A 346 -5.60 14.05 31.01
C VAL A 346 -6.61 13.27 31.88
N GLN A 347 -7.91 13.48 31.64
CA GLN A 347 -8.99 12.84 32.39
C GLN A 347 -9.11 11.35 32.09
N ASP A 348 -8.92 10.96 30.79
CA ASP A 348 -9.06 9.59 30.32
C ASP A 348 -7.76 8.79 30.39
N ALA A 349 -6.62 9.50 30.55
CA ALA A 349 -5.29 8.88 30.52
C ALA A 349 -5.13 7.75 31.54
N ALA A 350 -5.72 7.90 32.73
CA ALA A 350 -5.64 6.90 33.80
C ALA A 350 -6.32 5.55 33.42
N ALA A 351 -7.37 5.59 32.59
CA ALA A 351 -8.09 4.40 32.15
C ALA A 351 -7.50 3.80 30.87
N VAL A 352 -7.08 4.64 29.91
CA VAL A 352 -6.72 4.24 28.56
C VAL A 352 -5.24 3.86 28.43
N VAL A 353 -4.32 4.67 29.00
CA VAL A 353 -2.87 4.48 28.81
C VAL A 353 -2.36 3.15 29.38
N PRO A 354 -2.75 2.69 30.58
CA PRO A 354 -2.31 1.38 31.08
C PRO A 354 -2.74 0.22 30.17
N GLN A 355 -3.95 0.27 29.59
CA GLN A 355 -4.42 -0.74 28.64
C GLN A 355 -3.59 -0.71 27.35
N ALA A 356 -3.35 0.47 26.78
CA ALA A 356 -2.51 0.64 25.59
C ALA A 356 -1.09 0.09 25.82
N VAL A 357 -0.50 0.34 26.99
CA VAL A 357 0.81 -0.21 27.38
C VAL A 357 0.77 -1.73 27.45
N ALA A 358 -0.27 -2.32 28.05
CA ALA A 358 -0.42 -3.77 28.14
C ALA A 358 -0.55 -4.40 26.74
N PHE A 359 -1.37 -3.81 25.87
CA PHE A 359 -1.57 -4.27 24.50
C PHE A 359 -0.27 -4.18 23.67
N MET A 360 0.38 -3.02 23.69
CA MET A 360 1.62 -2.81 22.94
C MET A 360 2.73 -3.75 23.43
N ARG A 361 2.91 -3.91 24.73
CA ARG A 361 3.93 -4.81 25.29
C ARG A 361 3.69 -6.26 24.88
N ARG A 362 2.42 -6.68 24.75
CA ARG A 362 2.08 -8.03 24.29
C ARG A 362 2.38 -8.21 22.80
N MET A 363 2.10 -7.21 21.96
CA MET A 363 2.31 -7.26 20.51
C MET A 363 3.77 -7.05 20.08
N ALA A 364 4.49 -6.16 20.77
CA ALA A 364 5.79 -5.66 20.36
C ALA A 364 6.81 -6.75 19.97
N PRO A 365 7.01 -7.84 20.72
CA PRO A 365 7.97 -8.88 20.36
C PRO A 365 7.64 -9.59 19.05
N PHE A 366 6.37 -9.58 18.64
CA PHE A 366 5.85 -10.36 17.51
C PHE A 366 5.79 -9.59 16.19
N PHE A 367 5.97 -8.27 16.17
CA PHE A 367 6.11 -7.49 14.94
C PHE A 367 7.27 -7.97 14.07
N LEU A 368 8.28 -8.64 14.66
CA LEU A 368 9.40 -9.24 13.92
C LEU A 368 8.91 -10.32 12.94
N PHE A 369 7.88 -11.09 13.30
CA PHE A 369 7.31 -12.10 12.42
C PHE A 369 6.60 -11.47 11.23
N TYR A 370 5.92 -10.32 11.43
CA TYR A 370 5.34 -9.56 10.35
C TYR A 370 6.41 -9.00 9.41
N ALA A 371 7.49 -8.44 9.95
CA ALA A 371 8.63 -7.95 9.16
C ALA A 371 9.26 -9.04 8.29
N LEU A 372 9.39 -10.27 8.84
CA LEU A 372 9.85 -11.44 8.09
C LEU A 372 8.86 -11.84 7.00
N ALA A 373 7.55 -11.86 7.32
CA ALA A 373 6.50 -12.20 6.37
C ALA A 373 6.52 -11.27 5.17
N GLU A 374 6.52 -9.93 5.38
CA GLU A 374 6.56 -8.94 4.32
C GLU A 374 7.84 -9.04 3.47
N SER A 375 8.99 -9.24 4.12
CA SER A 375 10.27 -9.37 3.42
C SER A 375 10.29 -10.59 2.49
N PHE A 376 9.90 -11.75 2.98
CA PHE A 376 9.94 -12.99 2.19
C PHE A 376 8.75 -13.11 1.23
N SER A 377 7.60 -12.51 1.53
CA SER A 377 6.50 -12.32 0.58
C SER A 377 6.99 -11.55 -0.65
N GLY A 378 7.62 -10.39 -0.43
CA GLY A 378 8.24 -9.60 -1.50
C GLY A 378 9.29 -10.38 -2.29
N ALA A 379 10.14 -11.15 -1.60
CA ALA A 379 11.13 -12.00 -2.24
C ALA A 379 10.49 -13.05 -3.18
N CYS A 380 9.47 -13.77 -2.70
CA CYS A 380 8.74 -14.75 -3.50
C CYS A 380 8.02 -14.11 -4.70
N CYS A 381 7.31 -13.00 -4.49
CA CYS A 381 6.68 -12.25 -5.59
C CYS A 381 7.69 -11.81 -6.65
N GLY A 382 8.89 -11.41 -6.25
CA GLY A 382 9.96 -11.01 -7.14
C GLY A 382 10.50 -12.14 -8.03
N THR A 383 10.36 -13.42 -7.63
CA THR A 383 10.69 -14.56 -8.51
C THR A 383 9.67 -14.76 -9.63
N GLY A 384 8.52 -14.08 -9.56
CA GLY A 384 7.40 -14.19 -10.49
C GLY A 384 6.27 -15.08 -9.98
N ASP A 385 6.42 -15.71 -8.82
CA ASP A 385 5.34 -16.44 -8.16
C ASP A 385 4.54 -15.50 -7.25
N THR A 386 3.38 -15.09 -7.68
CA THR A 386 2.48 -14.22 -6.92
C THR A 386 1.30 -14.97 -6.31
N VAL A 387 1.01 -16.18 -6.81
CA VAL A 387 -0.15 -16.97 -6.37
C VAL A 387 0.09 -17.59 -5.00
N ARG A 388 1.24 -18.24 -4.79
CA ARG A 388 1.55 -18.87 -3.49
C ARG A 388 1.67 -17.87 -2.36
N PRO A 389 2.39 -16.73 -2.52
CA PRO A 389 2.37 -15.66 -1.54
C PRO A 389 0.96 -15.15 -1.21
N MET A 390 0.10 -14.94 -2.22
CA MET A 390 -1.29 -14.55 -1.99
C MET A 390 -2.03 -15.59 -1.15
N ILE A 391 -2.00 -16.86 -1.54
CA ILE A 391 -2.68 -17.94 -0.82
C ILE A 391 -2.19 -17.99 0.64
N LEU A 392 -0.89 -17.91 0.84
CA LEU A 392 -0.31 -17.95 2.19
C LEU A 392 -0.76 -16.76 3.04
N THR A 393 -0.76 -15.54 2.49
CA THR A 393 -1.29 -14.35 3.18
C THR A 393 -2.76 -14.50 3.52
N LEU A 394 -3.58 -14.96 2.56
CA LEU A 394 -5.01 -15.17 2.78
C LEU A 394 -5.29 -16.21 3.86
N LEU A 395 -4.54 -17.29 3.90
CA LEU A 395 -4.72 -18.33 4.92
C LEU A 395 -4.20 -17.87 6.29
N SER A 396 -2.99 -17.32 6.37
CA SER A 396 -2.35 -16.99 7.63
C SER A 396 -2.86 -15.68 8.25
N ILE A 397 -3.15 -14.65 7.44
CA ILE A 397 -3.58 -13.35 7.96
C ILE A 397 -5.09 -13.19 7.89
N CYS A 398 -5.71 -13.43 6.73
CA CYS A 398 -7.13 -13.16 6.59
C CYS A 398 -7.98 -14.27 7.24
N LEU A 399 -7.82 -15.51 6.79
CA LEU A 399 -8.68 -16.61 7.25
C LEU A 399 -8.46 -16.92 8.74
N LEU A 400 -7.21 -16.99 9.20
CA LEU A 400 -6.91 -17.28 10.60
C LEU A 400 -7.52 -16.21 11.52
N ARG A 401 -7.41 -14.92 11.17
CA ARG A 401 -8.01 -13.83 11.96
C ARG A 401 -9.53 -13.94 11.99
N VAL A 402 -10.16 -14.12 10.83
CA VAL A 402 -11.62 -14.25 10.73
C VAL A 402 -12.12 -15.45 11.55
N LEU A 403 -11.47 -16.62 11.38
CA LEU A 403 -11.83 -17.81 12.14
C LEU A 403 -11.58 -17.64 13.64
N GLY A 404 -10.47 -16.99 14.02
CA GLY A 404 -10.18 -16.67 15.42
C GLY A 404 -11.27 -15.80 16.05
N ILE A 405 -11.68 -14.74 15.35
CA ILE A 405 -12.78 -13.87 15.81
C ILE A 405 -14.11 -14.62 15.90
N LEU A 406 -14.44 -15.47 14.94
CA LEU A 406 -15.71 -16.17 14.91
C LEU A 406 -15.80 -17.36 15.87
N LEU A 407 -14.70 -18.08 16.11
CA LEU A 407 -14.70 -19.34 16.84
C LEU A 407 -14.11 -19.24 18.26
N VAL A 408 -13.09 -18.38 18.45
CA VAL A 408 -12.37 -18.28 19.74
C VAL A 408 -12.91 -17.13 20.58
N LEU A 409 -13.12 -15.95 19.98
CA LEU A 409 -13.59 -14.77 20.70
C LEU A 409 -14.92 -14.96 21.43
N PRO A 410 -15.95 -15.68 20.91
CA PRO A 410 -17.18 -15.92 21.66
C PRO A 410 -17.00 -16.70 22.97
N ARG A 411 -15.90 -17.46 23.09
CA ARG A 411 -15.57 -18.24 24.29
C ARG A 411 -14.74 -17.45 25.31
N GLN A 412 -13.95 -16.49 24.81
CA GLN A 412 -13.06 -15.65 25.61
C GLN A 412 -13.19 -14.20 25.13
N HIS A 413 -14.27 -13.54 25.53
CA HIS A 413 -14.59 -12.19 25.07
C HIS A 413 -13.69 -11.15 25.77
N THR A 414 -12.40 -11.14 25.42
CA THR A 414 -11.38 -10.25 25.97
C THR A 414 -10.52 -9.64 24.87
N MET A 415 -9.94 -8.47 25.14
CA MET A 415 -9.03 -7.82 24.21
C MET A 415 -7.73 -8.62 24.01
N GLU A 416 -7.26 -9.30 25.04
CA GLU A 416 -6.10 -10.19 24.98
C GLU A 416 -6.30 -11.31 23.95
N CYS A 417 -7.51 -11.86 23.86
CA CYS A 417 -7.86 -12.86 22.86
C CYS A 417 -7.72 -12.31 21.44
N ILE A 418 -8.17 -11.08 21.18
CA ILE A 418 -8.02 -10.43 19.86
C ILE A 418 -6.54 -10.23 19.55
N ILE A 419 -5.75 -9.75 20.50
CA ILE A 419 -4.30 -9.56 20.34
C ILE A 419 -3.61 -10.89 20.04
N ASP A 420 -3.97 -11.97 20.72
CA ASP A 420 -3.37 -13.30 20.49
C ASP A 420 -3.73 -13.85 19.10
N ILE A 421 -4.92 -13.57 18.60
CA ILE A 421 -5.31 -13.88 17.21
C ILE A 421 -4.42 -13.12 16.23
N TYR A 422 -4.15 -11.83 16.46
CA TYR A 422 -3.21 -11.05 15.65
C TYR A 422 -1.81 -11.65 15.67
N ILE A 423 -1.27 -11.90 16.84
CA ILE A 423 0.06 -12.48 17.05
C ILE A 423 0.18 -13.83 16.35
N SER A 424 -0.82 -14.70 16.53
CA SER A 424 -0.86 -16.01 15.88
C SER A 424 -0.83 -15.89 14.35
N SER A 425 -1.53 -14.91 13.79
CA SER A 425 -1.52 -14.66 12.35
C SER A 425 -0.15 -14.21 11.83
N TRP A 426 0.57 -13.36 12.58
CA TRP A 426 1.92 -12.92 12.21
C TRP A 426 2.95 -14.06 12.32
N ILE A 427 2.86 -14.87 13.38
CA ILE A 427 3.74 -16.05 13.55
C ILE A 427 3.51 -17.03 12.39
N ALA A 428 2.24 -17.35 12.09
CA ALA A 428 1.90 -18.25 10.99
C ALA A 428 2.40 -17.71 9.64
N ALA A 429 2.22 -16.41 9.38
CA ALA A 429 2.73 -15.77 8.18
C ALA A 429 4.26 -15.78 8.13
N GLY A 430 4.95 -15.35 9.20
CA GLY A 430 6.41 -15.29 9.25
C GLY A 430 7.07 -16.64 9.01
N ILE A 431 6.60 -17.67 9.70
CA ILE A 431 7.09 -19.05 9.53
C ILE A 431 6.73 -19.59 8.14
N GLY A 432 5.48 -19.39 7.71
CA GLY A 432 5.01 -19.83 6.41
C GLY A 432 5.82 -19.23 5.25
N PHE A 433 6.12 -17.93 5.28
CA PHE A 433 6.93 -17.28 4.25
C PHE A 433 8.41 -17.70 4.29
N LEU A 434 8.97 -18.00 5.45
CA LEU A 434 10.31 -18.58 5.55
C LEU A 434 10.38 -19.96 4.87
N ILE A 435 9.36 -20.81 5.10
CA ILE A 435 9.25 -22.13 4.47
C ILE A 435 9.05 -21.98 2.96
N LEU A 436 8.15 -21.10 2.54
CA LEU A 436 7.88 -20.84 1.13
C LEU A 436 9.13 -20.33 0.40
N TRP A 437 9.88 -19.41 1.00
CA TRP A 437 11.13 -18.92 0.44
C TRP A 437 12.19 -20.01 0.30
N GLN A 438 12.33 -20.89 1.31
CA GLN A 438 13.27 -21.99 1.22
C GLN A 438 12.87 -22.98 0.11
N TRP A 439 11.57 -23.23 -0.06
CA TRP A 439 11.06 -24.05 -1.13
C TRP A 439 11.32 -23.43 -2.51
N GLU A 440 11.04 -22.13 -2.69
CA GLU A 440 11.34 -21.38 -3.92
C GLU A 440 12.84 -21.44 -4.26
N LYS A 441 13.69 -21.25 -3.26
CA LYS A 441 15.14 -21.35 -3.44
C LYS A 441 15.55 -22.70 -4.00
N ASN A 442 15.00 -23.80 -3.44
CA ASN A 442 15.32 -25.14 -3.90
C ASN A 442 14.74 -25.44 -5.30
N ARG A 443 13.59 -24.87 -5.65
CA ARG A 443 12.95 -24.98 -6.96
C ARG A 443 13.81 -24.33 -8.05
N VAL A 444 14.22 -23.09 -7.84
CA VAL A 444 15.00 -22.34 -8.82
C VAL A 444 16.41 -22.90 -9.02
N GLN A 445 17.01 -23.53 -8.00
CA GLN A 445 18.32 -24.19 -8.13
C GLN A 445 18.26 -25.48 -8.95
N LYS A 446 17.09 -26.09 -9.10
CA LYS A 446 16.90 -27.35 -9.88
C LYS A 446 16.53 -27.11 -11.34
N THR A 447 16.08 -25.91 -11.70
CA THR A 447 15.77 -25.47 -13.08
C THR A 447 16.93 -24.69 -13.68
#